data_a615b9205683ec3c92fa8160d6fca0cd
#
_entry.id   a615b9205683ec3c92fa8160d6fca0cd
#
_cell.length_a   1.000
_cell.length_b   1.000
_cell.length_c   1.000
_cell.angle_alpha   90.00
_cell.angle_beta   90.00
_cell.angle_gamma   90.00
#
_symmetry.space_group_name_H-M   'P 1'
#
loop_
_entity.id
_entity.type
_entity.pdbx_description
1 polymer ?
#
loop_
_entity_poly.entity_id
_entity_poly.type
_entity_poly.pdbx_seq_one_letter_code
_entity_poly.pdbx_strand_id
1 'polypeptide(L)'
;MNGLYADTLEESFVFDGKVLQEAIRKIYGKDFNTLTDIERGLWNEFWKAFNEATDTGFHERSPFQDDYAFYRELRYNNAVFAAFKAHRFQNDIASQLQDEDGQLKPFDIFKRDVEKFVSPLHLESWLQTEYATAVIRAHQA
;
A
#
# COMPACT_ATOMS: atom_id res chain seq x y z
N MET A 1 -20.47 -17.53 6.98
CA MET A 1 -19.45 -17.04 7.90
C MET A 1 -18.56 -15.98 7.31
N ASN A 2 -19.11 -15.23 6.39
CA ASN A 2 -18.33 -14.18 5.72
C ASN A 2 -17.92 -13.04 6.66
N GLY A 3 -18.73 -12.78 7.70
CA GLY A 3 -18.45 -11.71 8.63
C GLY A 3 -17.15 -11.91 9.42
N LEU A 4 -16.90 -13.11 9.89
CA LEU A 4 -15.69 -13.42 10.66
C LEU A 4 -14.44 -13.25 9.81
N TYR A 5 -14.48 -13.70 8.56
CA TYR A 5 -13.37 -13.57 7.64
C TYR A 5 -13.12 -12.12 7.28
N ALA A 6 -14.19 -11.36 7.00
CA ALA A 6 -14.08 -9.95 6.70
C ALA A 6 -13.51 -9.17 7.89
N ASP A 7 -13.94 -9.49 9.11
CA ASP A 7 -13.41 -8.85 10.33
C ASP A 7 -11.92 -9.12 10.49
N THR A 8 -11.48 -10.34 10.20
CA THR A 8 -10.07 -10.70 10.25
C THR A 8 -9.26 -9.89 9.25
N LEU A 9 -9.76 -9.71 8.02
CA LEU A 9 -9.09 -8.91 7.01
C LEU A 9 -9.04 -7.44 7.41
N GLU A 10 -10.11 -6.90 7.98
CA GLU A 10 -10.15 -5.52 8.44
C GLU A 10 -9.20 -5.28 9.60
N GLU A 11 -9.09 -6.23 10.52
CA GLU A 11 -8.21 -6.13 11.68
C GLU A 11 -6.74 -6.38 11.34
N SER A 12 -6.48 -7.13 10.27
CA SER A 12 -5.12 -7.55 9.92
C SER A 12 -4.25 -6.42 9.41
N PHE A 13 -4.86 -5.38 8.86
CA PHE A 13 -4.07 -4.31 8.27
C PHE A 13 -4.77 -2.96 8.42
N VAL A 14 -4.02 -2.02 8.98
CA VAL A 14 -4.41 -0.61 9.09
C VAL A 14 -3.26 0.21 8.54
N PHE A 15 -3.54 1.05 7.54
CA PHE A 15 -2.54 1.93 6.96
C PHE A 15 -2.18 3.02 7.97
N ASP A 16 -0.88 3.23 8.18
CA ASP A 16 -0.41 4.25 9.11
C ASP A 16 -0.57 5.64 8.50
N GLY A 17 -1.47 6.43 9.09
CA GLY A 17 -1.73 7.79 8.62
C GLY A 17 -0.51 8.70 8.70
N LYS A 18 0.42 8.44 9.60
CA LYS A 18 1.66 9.22 9.71
C LYS A 18 2.55 9.00 8.50
N VAL A 19 2.56 7.79 7.96
CA VAL A 19 3.32 7.48 6.74
C VAL A 19 2.79 8.30 5.57
N LEU A 20 1.46 8.38 5.43
CA LEU A 20 0.85 9.20 4.39
C LEU A 20 1.19 10.67 4.55
N GLN A 21 1.10 11.21 5.75
CA GLN A 21 1.41 12.61 6.03
C GLN A 21 2.88 12.93 5.69
N GLU A 22 3.78 12.04 6.04
CA GLU A 22 5.20 12.22 5.76
C GLU A 22 5.48 12.16 4.25
N ALA A 23 4.81 11.24 3.54
CA ALA A 23 4.93 11.16 2.09
C ALA A 23 4.43 12.43 1.41
N ILE A 24 3.29 12.96 1.86
CA ILE A 24 2.73 14.22 1.35
C ILE A 24 3.74 15.35 1.54
N ARG A 25 4.33 15.46 2.73
CA ARG A 25 5.31 16.49 3.05
C ARG A 25 6.54 16.38 2.16
N LYS A 26 7.08 15.18 2.01
CA LYS A 26 8.28 14.94 1.20
C LYS A 26 8.04 15.22 -0.28
N ILE A 27 6.88 14.86 -0.79
CA ILE A 27 6.53 15.10 -2.19
C ILE A 27 6.40 16.61 -2.43
N TYR A 28 5.73 17.31 -1.54
CA TYR A 28 5.57 18.75 -1.67
C TYR A 28 6.92 19.46 -1.61
N GLY A 29 7.78 19.07 -0.68
CA GLY A 29 9.10 19.68 -0.50
C GLY A 29 10.13 19.23 -1.52
N LYS A 30 9.79 18.31 -2.40
CA LYS A 30 10.71 17.72 -3.40
C LYS A 30 11.95 17.12 -2.75
N ASP A 31 11.76 16.46 -1.60
CA ASP A 31 12.83 15.80 -0.88
C ASP A 31 13.38 14.58 -1.63
N PHE A 32 12.62 14.08 -2.58
CA PHE A 32 13.04 13.00 -3.46
C PHE A 32 12.35 13.14 -4.81
N ASN A 33 12.85 12.42 -5.82
CA ASN A 33 12.27 12.44 -7.16
C ASN A 33 11.22 11.32 -7.27
N THR A 34 9.95 11.68 -7.39
CA THR A 34 8.85 10.71 -7.43
C THR A 34 8.88 9.79 -8.65
N LEU A 35 9.60 10.19 -9.71
CA LEU A 35 9.69 9.38 -10.92
C LEU A 35 10.78 8.30 -10.83
N THR A 36 11.86 8.58 -10.10
CA THR A 36 13.03 7.69 -10.05
C THR A 36 13.23 7.02 -8.70
N ASP A 37 12.73 7.62 -7.63
CA ASP A 37 12.92 7.12 -6.27
C ASP A 37 11.60 6.59 -5.72
N ILE A 38 11.69 5.77 -4.68
CA ILE A 38 10.50 5.24 -4.01
C ILE A 38 10.53 5.70 -2.56
N GLU A 39 9.44 6.30 -2.11
CA GLU A 39 9.30 6.73 -0.72
C GLU A 39 9.24 5.49 0.18
N ARG A 40 10.15 5.41 1.14
CA ARG A 40 10.34 4.20 1.96
C ARG A 40 9.14 3.87 2.83
N GLY A 41 8.50 4.87 3.41
CA GLY A 41 7.35 4.65 4.27
C GLY A 41 6.21 4.01 3.53
N LEU A 42 5.90 4.53 2.33
CA LEU A 42 4.86 3.96 1.47
C LEU A 42 5.22 2.53 1.07
N TRP A 43 6.48 2.32 0.66
CA TRP A 43 6.94 0.99 0.27
C TRP A 43 6.77 -0.01 1.40
N ASN A 44 7.21 0.36 2.60
CA ASN A 44 7.11 -0.50 3.77
C ASN A 44 5.66 -0.83 4.13
N GLU A 45 4.75 0.13 4.03
CA GLU A 45 3.34 -0.10 4.33
C GLU A 45 2.72 -1.08 3.34
N PHE A 46 2.96 -0.91 2.05
CA PHE A 46 2.44 -1.84 1.05
C PHE A 46 3.06 -3.22 1.18
N TRP A 47 4.37 -3.29 1.42
CA TRP A 47 5.07 -4.55 1.59
C TRP A 47 4.56 -5.31 2.81
N LYS A 48 4.37 -4.61 3.91
CA LYS A 48 3.82 -5.16 5.14
C LYS A 48 2.42 -5.75 4.90
N ALA A 49 1.56 -5.02 4.20
CA ALA A 49 0.22 -5.49 3.88
C ALA A 49 0.25 -6.77 3.04
N PHE A 50 1.08 -6.79 2.00
CA PHE A 50 1.19 -7.96 1.13
C PHE A 50 1.79 -9.15 1.86
N ASN A 51 2.76 -8.94 2.74
CA ASN A 51 3.35 -10.00 3.53
C ASN A 51 2.35 -10.61 4.51
N GLU A 52 1.57 -9.77 5.19
CA GLU A 52 0.52 -10.25 6.08
C GLU A 52 -0.52 -11.08 5.32
N ALA A 53 -0.90 -10.63 4.13
CA ALA A 53 -1.81 -11.36 3.28
C ALA A 53 -1.24 -12.72 2.85
N THR A 54 0.03 -12.74 2.47
CA THR A 54 0.72 -13.96 2.07
C THR A 54 0.80 -14.95 3.23
N ASP A 55 1.14 -14.47 4.42
CA ASP A 55 1.21 -15.30 5.61
C ASP A 55 -0.16 -15.94 5.90
N THR A 56 -1.22 -15.14 5.86
CA THR A 56 -2.58 -15.63 6.08
C THR A 56 -2.94 -16.69 5.07
N GLY A 57 -2.76 -16.42 3.79
CA GLY A 57 -3.12 -17.36 2.73
C GLY A 57 -2.29 -18.63 2.76
N PHE A 58 -1.00 -18.51 3.09
CA PHE A 58 -0.12 -19.67 3.17
C PHE A 58 -0.51 -20.60 4.31
N HIS A 59 -0.81 -20.03 5.47
CA HIS A 59 -1.26 -20.82 6.62
C HIS A 59 -2.62 -21.49 6.37
N GLU A 60 -3.54 -20.79 5.73
CA GLU A 60 -4.84 -21.34 5.39
C GLU A 60 -4.71 -22.50 4.41
N ARG A 61 -3.75 -22.43 3.49
CA ARG A 61 -3.51 -23.49 2.53
C ARG A 61 -3.05 -24.78 3.21
N SER A 62 -2.02 -24.68 4.05
CA SER A 62 -1.48 -25.82 4.77
C SER A 62 -0.51 -25.36 5.84
N PRO A 63 -0.88 -25.49 7.13
CA PRO A 63 0.06 -25.14 8.20
C PRO A 63 1.27 -26.08 8.28
N PHE A 64 1.22 -27.22 7.63
CA PHE A 64 2.32 -28.19 7.61
C PHE A 64 3.10 -28.16 6.29
N GLN A 65 2.89 -27.13 5.49
CA GLN A 65 3.54 -27.01 4.21
C GLN A 65 5.04 -26.72 4.40
N ASP A 66 5.86 -27.59 3.83
CA ASP A 66 7.32 -27.50 3.94
C ASP A 66 7.97 -26.66 2.85
N ASP A 67 7.19 -26.09 1.94
CA ASP A 67 7.74 -25.36 0.81
C ASP A 67 8.20 -23.97 1.21
N TYR A 68 9.25 -23.95 2.02
CA TYR A 68 9.83 -22.73 2.53
C TYR A 68 10.46 -21.85 1.44
N ALA A 69 11.04 -22.49 0.42
CA ALA A 69 11.64 -21.78 -0.69
C ALA A 69 10.56 -21.00 -1.47
N PHE A 70 9.43 -21.63 -1.71
CA PHE A 70 8.32 -20.99 -2.41
C PHE A 70 7.74 -19.85 -1.59
N TYR A 71 7.58 -20.05 -0.27
CA TYR A 71 7.11 -19.01 0.64
C TYR A 71 8.03 -17.78 0.60
N ARG A 72 9.34 -17.98 0.64
CA ARG A 72 10.31 -16.89 0.57
C ARG A 72 10.24 -16.16 -0.77
N GLU A 73 10.00 -16.89 -1.84
CA GLU A 73 9.84 -16.29 -3.17
C GLU A 73 8.59 -15.41 -3.22
N LEU A 74 7.49 -15.85 -2.63
CA LEU A 74 6.28 -15.01 -2.53
C LEU A 74 6.56 -13.73 -1.77
N ARG A 75 7.28 -13.80 -0.67
CA ARG A 75 7.62 -12.60 0.10
C ARG A 75 8.54 -11.66 -0.66
N TYR A 76 9.46 -12.20 -1.42
CA TYR A 76 10.33 -11.40 -2.28
C TYR A 76 9.51 -10.70 -3.37
N ASN A 77 8.60 -11.42 -4.00
CA ASN A 77 7.74 -10.85 -5.02
C ASN A 77 6.84 -9.74 -4.44
N ASN A 78 6.41 -9.89 -3.19
CA ASN A 78 5.64 -8.85 -2.50
C ASN A 78 6.46 -7.56 -2.34
N ALA A 79 7.75 -7.66 -2.10
CA ALA A 79 8.61 -6.48 -2.01
C ALA A 79 8.65 -5.72 -3.35
N VAL A 80 8.74 -6.46 -4.45
CA VAL A 80 8.73 -5.88 -5.79
C VAL A 80 7.37 -5.25 -6.11
N PHE A 81 6.28 -5.94 -5.84
CA PHE A 81 4.95 -5.42 -6.06
C PHE A 81 4.68 -4.18 -5.21
N ALA A 82 5.13 -4.19 -3.96
CA ALA A 82 4.99 -3.04 -3.06
C ALA A 82 5.76 -1.83 -3.61
N ALA A 83 6.93 -2.05 -4.20
CA ALA A 83 7.70 -0.97 -4.82
C ALA A 83 6.94 -0.35 -5.99
N PHE A 84 6.35 -1.16 -6.86
CA PHE A 84 5.54 -0.66 -7.97
C PHE A 84 4.31 0.10 -7.48
N LYS A 85 3.64 -0.41 -6.46
CA LYS A 85 2.45 0.25 -5.90
C LYS A 85 2.81 1.57 -5.24
N ALA A 86 3.90 1.61 -4.49
CA ALA A 86 4.38 2.84 -3.86
C ALA A 86 4.75 3.88 -4.92
N HIS A 87 5.44 3.45 -5.97
CA HIS A 87 5.83 4.34 -7.06
C HIS A 87 4.61 4.95 -7.73
N ARG A 88 3.62 4.14 -8.06
CA ARG A 88 2.39 4.63 -8.66
C ARG A 88 1.65 5.58 -7.74
N PHE A 89 1.53 5.21 -6.47
CA PHE A 89 0.80 5.98 -5.48
C PHE A 89 1.44 7.35 -5.27
N GLN A 90 2.77 7.41 -5.13
CA GLN A 90 3.47 8.68 -4.94
C GLN A 90 3.34 9.60 -6.15
N ASN A 91 3.28 9.04 -7.35
CA ASN A 91 3.08 9.83 -8.57
C ASN A 91 1.64 10.31 -8.70
N ASP A 92 0.67 9.53 -8.25
CA ASP A 92 -0.71 9.99 -8.17
C ASP A 92 -0.83 11.16 -7.19
N ILE A 93 -0.13 11.11 -6.07
CA ILE A 93 -0.07 12.23 -5.13
C ILE A 93 0.60 13.44 -5.81
N ALA A 94 1.73 13.22 -6.46
CA ALA A 94 2.46 14.30 -7.11
C ALA A 94 1.65 14.98 -8.22
N SER A 95 0.71 14.27 -8.83
CA SER A 95 -0.16 14.84 -9.86
C SER A 95 -1.06 15.95 -9.32
N GLN A 96 -1.22 16.04 -8.00
CA GLN A 96 -2.03 17.08 -7.35
C GLN A 96 -1.24 18.34 -7.00
N LEU A 97 0.06 18.38 -7.31
CA LEU A 97 0.90 19.52 -6.92
C LEU A 97 0.52 20.82 -7.61
N GLN A 98 0.08 20.73 -8.85
CA GLN A 98 -0.20 21.92 -9.66
C GLN A 98 -1.69 22.14 -9.84
N ASP A 99 -2.07 23.41 -9.92
CA ASP A 99 -3.44 23.79 -10.25
C ASP A 99 -3.67 23.76 -11.78
N GLU A 100 -4.86 24.19 -12.20
CA GLU A 100 -5.24 24.20 -13.61
C GLU A 100 -4.33 25.08 -14.47
N ASP A 101 -3.72 26.12 -13.87
CA ASP A 101 -2.82 27.04 -14.54
C ASP A 101 -1.36 26.58 -14.49
N GLY A 102 -1.10 25.39 -13.97
CA GLY A 102 0.25 24.86 -13.86
C GLY A 102 1.05 25.43 -12.70
N GLN A 103 0.40 26.14 -11.78
CA GLN A 103 1.06 26.75 -10.63
C GLN A 103 1.06 25.82 -9.44
N LEU A 104 2.14 25.85 -8.66
CA LEU A 104 2.24 25.05 -7.44
C LEU A 104 1.16 25.48 -6.45
N LYS A 105 0.35 24.52 -5.98
CA LYS A 105 -0.65 24.80 -4.95
C LYS A 105 0.02 25.11 -3.62
N PRO A 106 -0.59 25.97 -2.78
CA PRO A 106 -0.14 26.09 -1.39
C PRO A 106 -0.23 24.73 -0.68
N PHE A 107 0.64 24.51 0.30
CA PHE A 107 0.74 23.20 0.95
C PHE A 107 -0.59 22.72 1.54
N ASP A 108 -1.32 23.59 2.21
CA ASP A 108 -2.58 23.22 2.85
C ASP A 108 -3.66 22.81 1.83
N ILE A 109 -3.66 23.47 0.67
CA ILE A 109 -4.57 23.11 -0.43
C ILE A 109 -4.16 21.76 -1.04
N PHE A 110 -2.87 21.59 -1.31
CA PHE A 110 -2.32 20.33 -1.82
C PHE A 110 -2.67 19.18 -0.87
N LYS A 111 -2.40 19.34 0.41
CA LYS A 111 -2.68 18.33 1.42
C LYS A 111 -4.16 17.95 1.45
N ARG A 112 -5.03 18.96 1.43
CA ARG A 112 -6.48 18.75 1.42
C ARG A 112 -6.93 17.99 0.18
N ASP A 113 -6.40 18.37 -0.99
CA ASP A 113 -6.77 17.74 -2.25
C ASP A 113 -6.28 16.28 -2.29
N VAL A 114 -5.08 16.01 -1.79
CA VAL A 114 -4.57 14.65 -1.68
C VAL A 114 -5.43 13.82 -0.73
N GLU A 115 -5.80 14.39 0.40
CA GLU A 115 -6.62 13.68 1.40
C GLU A 115 -8.01 13.35 0.87
N LYS A 116 -8.59 14.19 0.04
CA LYS A 116 -9.87 13.90 -0.64
C LYS A 116 -9.74 12.73 -1.60
N PHE A 117 -8.67 12.76 -2.38
CA PHE A 117 -8.35 11.76 -3.39
C PHE A 117 -7.96 10.44 -2.73
N VAL A 118 -7.26 10.49 -1.60
CA VAL A 118 -6.78 9.34 -0.86
C VAL A 118 -7.35 9.36 0.56
N SER A 119 -8.68 9.44 0.67
CA SER A 119 -9.27 9.38 2.00
C SER A 119 -8.83 8.08 2.69
N PRO A 120 -8.59 8.09 3.99
CA PRO A 120 -8.19 6.87 4.70
C PRO A 120 -9.15 5.71 4.43
N LEU A 121 -10.45 6.01 4.37
CA LEU A 121 -11.46 5.00 4.09
C LEU A 121 -11.33 4.41 2.68
N HIS A 122 -11.05 5.25 1.69
CA HIS A 122 -10.85 4.81 0.32
C HIS A 122 -9.58 3.98 0.17
N LEU A 123 -8.50 4.41 0.82
CA LEU A 123 -7.24 3.69 0.83
C LEU A 123 -7.37 2.33 1.50
N GLU A 124 -8.06 2.27 2.62
CA GLU A 124 -8.32 1.01 3.30
C GLU A 124 -9.14 0.05 2.44
N SER A 125 -10.17 0.54 1.78
CA SER A 125 -11.00 -0.26 0.88
C SER A 125 -10.17 -0.84 -0.26
N TRP A 126 -9.32 -0.02 -0.86
CA TRP A 126 -8.43 -0.46 -1.94
C TRP A 126 -7.43 -1.49 -1.45
N LEU A 127 -6.81 -1.24 -0.30
CA LEU A 127 -5.85 -2.18 0.30
C LEU A 127 -6.51 -3.49 0.71
N GLN A 128 -7.75 -3.45 1.16
CA GLN A 128 -8.50 -4.65 1.48
C GLN A 128 -8.67 -5.55 0.26
N THR A 129 -8.98 -4.96 -0.88
CA THR A 129 -9.10 -5.70 -2.13
C THR A 129 -7.78 -6.36 -2.50
N GLU A 130 -6.67 -5.62 -2.44
CA GLU A 130 -5.33 -6.14 -2.72
C GLU A 130 -4.93 -7.21 -1.70
N TYR A 131 -5.25 -6.99 -0.45
CA TYR A 131 -4.99 -7.94 0.62
C TYR A 131 -5.73 -9.26 0.37
N ALA A 132 -7.02 -9.18 0.10
CA ALA A 132 -7.82 -10.36 -0.17
C ALA A 132 -7.31 -11.13 -1.39
N THR A 133 -6.92 -10.43 -2.44
CA THR A 133 -6.35 -11.03 -3.64
C THR A 133 -5.04 -11.77 -3.30
N ALA A 134 -4.18 -11.16 -2.50
CA ALA A 134 -2.92 -11.77 -2.10
C ALA A 134 -3.14 -13.00 -1.23
N VAL A 135 -4.14 -12.97 -0.34
CA VAL A 135 -4.52 -14.13 0.47
C VAL A 135 -4.94 -15.29 -0.43
N ILE A 136 -5.80 -15.01 -1.41
CA ILE A 136 -6.28 -16.01 -2.35
C ILE A 136 -5.12 -16.61 -3.15
N ARG A 137 -4.22 -15.78 -3.66
CA ARG A 137 -3.04 -16.26 -4.41
C ARG A 137 -2.17 -17.16 -3.56
N ALA A 138 -1.91 -16.78 -2.32
CA ALA A 138 -1.07 -17.57 -1.43
C ALA A 138 -1.76 -18.89 -1.08
N HIS A 139 -3.07 -18.87 -0.91
CA HIS A 139 -3.85 -20.07 -0.61
C HIS A 139 -3.82 -21.06 -1.78
N GLN A 140 -3.87 -20.56 -3.01
CA GLN A 140 -3.87 -21.40 -4.22
C GLN A 140 -2.47 -21.83 -4.64
N ALA A 141 -1.48 -21.12 -4.20
CA ALA A 141 -0.10 -21.46 -4.52
C ALA A 141 0.35 -22.73 -3.79
#